data_99f958147bb66c9bcc73deb841ef2bb4
#
_entry.id   99f958147bb66c9bcc73deb841ef2bb4
#
_cell.length_a   1.000
_cell.length_b   1.000
_cell.length_c   1.000
_cell.angle_alpha   90.00
_cell.angle_beta   90.00
_cell.angle_gamma   90.00
#
_symmetry.space_group_name_H-M   'P 1'
#
loop_
_entity.id
_entity.type
_entity.pdbx_description
1 polymer ?
#
loop_
_entity_poly.entity_id
_entity_poly.type
_entity_poly.pdbx_seq_one_letter_code
_entity_poly.pdbx_strand_id
1 'polypeptide(L)'
;MSLNSIRPWRNIYRRKSRKIYVGNVPVGGDSPISVQTMTNTLTHDVSATVNQINSCADAGADMVRVSCPDIASTKAMHEIVKESQVPLIADIHFHYKRAIEAAEAGAACLRINPGNIGSSDRIKEVIKAAKDHGCSIRIGVNGGSLEKQLLDKYGEPCPDAMIESGLNHIRILEENDFQNYKISVKASDVFMSAAAYQGLAEATDAPIHLGITEAGGLTSGTIKSAIGLGNLLWMGIGDTLRVSLSADPVEEVKVGFEILKSLGLRHRGVNIISCPSCARQGFDVIKTVSELEKKLEHIKTPMSLSIIGCVVNGPGEALMTDVGFTGGGAGSGMVYWAGKQDHKIENEKMVDHIVKLVEKRSKEIDQKK
;
A
#
# COMPACT_ATOMS: atom_id res chain seq x y z
N MET A 1 -3.97 -12.75 -33.93
CA MET A 1 -2.95 -12.02 -33.14
C MET A 1 -2.50 -12.95 -32.01
N SER A 2 -1.19 -13.22 -31.86
CA SER A 2 -0.72 -13.96 -30.70
C SER A 2 -0.83 -13.05 -29.47
N LEU A 3 -1.18 -13.61 -28.31
CA LEU A 3 -1.27 -12.88 -27.05
C LEU A 3 0.04 -12.13 -26.72
N ASN A 4 1.17 -12.62 -27.22
CA ASN A 4 2.50 -11.99 -27.06
C ASN A 4 2.65 -10.65 -27.81
N SER A 5 1.75 -10.31 -28.75
CA SER A 5 1.79 -9.02 -29.45
C SER A 5 1.12 -7.87 -28.67
N ILE A 6 0.40 -8.18 -27.60
CA ILE A 6 -0.34 -7.17 -26.84
C ILE A 6 0.54 -6.57 -25.74
N ARG A 7 1.23 -7.39 -24.97
CA ARG A 7 2.33 -7.05 -24.04
C ARG A 7 2.94 -8.33 -23.47
N PRO A 8 4.20 -8.30 -22.97
CA PRO A 8 4.75 -9.41 -22.20
C PRO A 8 3.86 -9.72 -21.00
N TRP A 9 3.48 -10.97 -20.82
CA TRP A 9 2.47 -11.39 -19.86
C TRP A 9 2.81 -11.15 -18.38
N ARG A 10 4.08 -10.91 -18.05
CA ARG A 10 4.55 -10.60 -16.68
C ARG A 10 4.94 -9.14 -16.47
N ASN A 11 4.95 -8.31 -17.50
CA ASN A 11 5.44 -6.94 -17.39
C ASN A 11 4.30 -5.95 -17.29
N ILE A 12 4.29 -5.15 -16.23
CA ILE A 12 3.42 -4.01 -16.07
C ILE A 12 4.24 -2.76 -16.41
N TYR A 13 3.86 -2.08 -17.48
CA TYR A 13 4.48 -0.80 -17.86
C TYR A 13 3.83 0.32 -17.05
N ARG A 14 4.57 0.82 -16.07
CA ARG A 14 4.09 1.91 -15.22
C ARG A 14 4.01 3.21 -16.01
N ARG A 15 2.94 3.97 -15.77
CA ARG A 15 2.79 5.34 -16.23
C ARG A 15 4.01 6.17 -15.81
N LYS A 16 4.55 6.99 -16.71
CA LYS A 16 5.60 7.95 -16.34
C LYS A 16 4.99 9.07 -15.52
N SER A 17 5.44 9.20 -14.28
CA SER A 17 5.08 10.29 -13.38
C SER A 17 6.33 11.05 -12.96
N ARG A 18 6.19 12.32 -12.54
CA ARG A 18 7.30 13.05 -11.95
C ARG A 18 7.68 12.42 -10.60
N LYS A 19 8.92 12.55 -10.21
CA LYS A 19 9.40 12.07 -8.91
C LYS A 19 9.31 13.19 -7.87
N ILE A 20 8.69 12.89 -6.74
CA ILE A 20 8.64 13.77 -5.56
C ILE A 20 9.16 13.02 -4.33
N TYR A 21 9.24 13.72 -3.20
CA TYR A 21 9.67 13.12 -1.94
C TYR A 21 8.66 13.38 -0.82
N VAL A 22 8.46 12.38 0.03
CA VAL A 22 7.74 12.48 1.30
C VAL A 22 8.77 12.19 2.40
N GLY A 23 9.37 13.23 2.95
CA GLY A 23 10.59 13.08 3.74
C GLY A 23 11.71 12.44 2.90
N ASN A 24 12.19 11.28 3.34
CA ASN A 24 13.20 10.49 2.62
C ASN A 24 12.61 9.45 1.65
N VAL A 25 11.29 9.31 1.57
CA VAL A 25 10.61 8.32 0.71
C VAL A 25 10.35 8.91 -0.67
N PRO A 26 10.97 8.38 -1.74
CA PRO A 26 10.70 8.79 -3.11
C PRO A 26 9.34 8.23 -3.57
N VAL A 27 8.56 9.04 -4.28
CA VAL A 27 7.25 8.71 -4.83
C VAL A 27 7.18 9.15 -6.28
N GLY A 28 6.74 8.27 -7.17
CA GLY A 28 6.69 8.53 -8.62
C GLY A 28 8.00 8.21 -9.33
N GLY A 29 8.04 8.44 -10.63
CA GLY A 29 9.13 8.00 -11.48
C GLY A 29 9.32 6.48 -11.44
N ASP A 30 10.57 6.06 -11.35
CA ASP A 30 10.93 4.64 -11.24
C ASP A 30 10.96 4.12 -9.80
N SER A 31 10.50 4.94 -8.83
CA SER A 31 10.50 4.57 -7.41
C SER A 31 9.56 3.40 -7.14
N PRO A 32 9.85 2.54 -6.16
CA PRO A 32 8.92 1.51 -5.73
C PRO A 32 7.57 2.11 -5.32
N ILE A 33 6.48 1.41 -5.61
CA ILE A 33 5.15 1.84 -5.17
C ILE A 33 5.11 1.77 -3.64
N SER A 34 4.88 2.90 -2.98
CA SER A 34 4.89 2.97 -1.52
C SER A 34 3.54 2.59 -0.92
N VAL A 35 3.58 1.88 0.21
CA VAL A 35 2.41 1.50 0.99
C VAL A 35 2.26 2.46 2.16
N GLN A 36 1.12 3.12 2.23
CA GLN A 36 0.73 4.03 3.30
C GLN A 36 -0.42 3.46 4.11
N THR A 37 -0.47 3.75 5.39
CA THR A 37 -1.66 3.55 6.24
C THR A 37 -1.99 4.81 7.03
N MET A 38 -2.89 4.72 7.99
CA MET A 38 -3.32 5.83 8.84
C MET A 38 -3.61 5.34 10.25
N THR A 39 -3.17 6.08 11.25
CA THR A 39 -3.52 5.82 12.64
C THR A 39 -5.02 6.02 12.91
N ASN A 40 -5.54 5.28 13.87
CA ASN A 40 -6.91 5.45 14.39
C ASN A 40 -6.92 5.86 15.88
N THR A 41 -5.74 6.13 16.44
CA THR A 41 -5.56 6.68 17.78
C THR A 41 -5.92 8.16 17.84
N LEU A 42 -6.22 8.67 19.02
CA LEU A 42 -6.32 10.11 19.24
C LEU A 42 -4.91 10.72 19.16
N THR A 43 -4.68 11.62 18.21
CA THR A 43 -3.33 12.13 17.90
C THR A 43 -2.65 12.81 19.10
N HIS A 44 -3.41 13.43 19.98
CA HIS A 44 -2.86 14.04 21.21
C HIS A 44 -2.41 13.00 22.26
N ASP A 45 -2.79 11.73 22.14
CA ASP A 45 -2.17 10.62 22.85
C ASP A 45 -0.90 10.19 22.10
N VAL A 46 0.21 10.85 22.43
CA VAL A 46 1.50 10.64 21.77
C VAL A 46 1.95 9.19 21.84
N SER A 47 1.90 8.60 23.04
CA SER A 47 2.39 7.23 23.25
C SER A 47 1.60 6.20 22.45
N ALA A 48 0.27 6.25 22.48
CA ALA A 48 -0.57 5.34 21.69
C ALA A 48 -0.34 5.54 20.20
N THR A 49 -0.21 6.80 19.74
CA THR A 49 -0.01 7.11 18.33
C THR A 49 1.35 6.65 17.82
N VAL A 50 2.43 6.90 18.56
CA VAL A 50 3.79 6.43 18.22
C VAL A 50 3.85 4.91 18.17
N ASN A 51 3.30 4.22 19.17
CA ASN A 51 3.26 2.76 19.17
C ASN A 51 2.54 2.21 17.93
N GLN A 52 1.42 2.78 17.55
CA GLN A 52 0.69 2.34 16.37
C GLN A 52 1.44 2.66 15.07
N ILE A 53 2.08 3.84 14.95
CA ILE A 53 2.93 4.19 13.81
C ILE A 53 4.06 3.17 13.65
N ASN A 54 4.77 2.87 14.74
CA ASN A 54 5.92 1.96 14.70
C ASN A 54 5.48 0.52 14.41
N SER A 55 4.33 0.07 14.92
CA SER A 55 3.74 -1.23 14.53
C SER A 55 3.43 -1.30 13.03
N CYS A 56 2.89 -0.21 12.46
CA CYS A 56 2.65 -0.13 11.02
C CYS A 56 3.97 -0.11 10.21
N ALA A 57 5.00 0.59 10.70
CA ALA A 57 6.32 0.62 10.09
C ALA A 57 6.98 -0.78 10.11
N ASP A 58 6.88 -1.51 11.22
CA ASP A 58 7.37 -2.89 11.32
C ASP A 58 6.65 -3.83 10.36
N ALA A 59 5.35 -3.64 10.14
CA ALA A 59 4.60 -4.34 9.11
C ALA A 59 5.01 -3.95 7.68
N GLY A 60 5.70 -2.84 7.51
CA GLY A 60 6.29 -2.39 6.24
C GLY A 60 5.70 -1.11 5.65
N ALA A 61 4.87 -0.37 6.39
CA ALA A 61 4.42 0.94 5.92
C ALA A 61 5.61 1.84 5.62
N ASP A 62 5.63 2.45 4.44
CA ASP A 62 6.69 3.39 4.04
C ASP A 62 6.46 4.79 4.63
N MET A 63 5.22 5.11 4.94
CA MET A 63 4.77 6.36 5.56
C MET A 63 3.43 6.15 6.26
N VAL A 64 3.17 6.93 7.29
CA VAL A 64 1.91 6.84 8.05
C VAL A 64 1.23 8.20 8.09
N ARG A 65 -0.10 8.22 7.92
CA ARG A 65 -0.93 9.42 8.02
C ARG A 65 -1.51 9.54 9.42
N VAL A 66 -1.48 10.75 9.96
CA VAL A 66 -1.96 11.08 11.30
C VAL A 66 -2.97 12.22 11.17
N SER A 67 -4.11 12.15 11.83
CA SER A 67 -5.13 13.19 11.78
C SER A 67 -4.73 14.40 12.65
N CYS A 68 -4.87 15.61 12.12
CA CYS A 68 -4.59 16.84 12.81
C CYS A 68 -5.83 17.77 12.83
N PRO A 69 -6.89 17.41 13.57
CA PRO A 69 -8.13 18.18 13.58
C PRO A 69 -8.05 19.46 14.40
N ASP A 70 -7.16 19.54 15.38
CA ASP A 70 -7.10 20.60 16.39
C ASP A 70 -5.67 20.96 16.82
N ILE A 71 -5.54 21.96 17.68
CA ILE A 71 -4.25 22.46 18.19
C ILE A 71 -3.54 21.42 19.06
N ALA A 72 -4.28 20.62 19.83
CA ALA A 72 -3.67 19.59 20.69
C ALA A 72 -2.96 18.55 19.82
N SER A 73 -3.59 18.14 18.72
CA SER A 73 -3.03 17.20 17.74
C SER A 73 -1.77 17.77 17.06
N THR A 74 -1.79 19.04 16.62
CA THR A 74 -0.60 19.63 15.96
C THR A 74 0.55 19.87 16.93
N LYS A 75 0.28 20.18 18.20
CA LYS A 75 1.32 20.23 19.23
C LYS A 75 1.96 18.88 19.49
N ALA A 76 1.14 17.82 19.57
CA ALA A 76 1.63 16.45 19.77
C ALA A 76 2.53 15.97 18.59
N MET A 77 2.31 16.49 17.37
CA MET A 77 3.11 16.12 16.20
C MET A 77 4.61 16.31 16.39
N HIS A 78 5.07 17.30 17.17
CA HIS A 78 6.50 17.52 17.43
C HIS A 78 7.18 16.30 18.09
N GLU A 79 6.51 15.68 19.04
CA GLU A 79 7.03 14.50 19.73
C GLU A 79 6.84 13.24 18.85
N ILE A 80 5.66 13.10 18.24
CA ILE A 80 5.35 11.98 17.37
C ILE A 80 6.34 11.86 16.21
N VAL A 81 6.70 12.98 15.56
CA VAL A 81 7.67 12.99 14.46
C VAL A 81 9.05 12.53 14.92
N LYS A 82 9.50 12.91 16.13
CA LYS A 82 10.82 12.51 16.66
C LYS A 82 10.93 11.02 16.93
N GLU A 83 9.82 10.39 17.35
CA GLU A 83 9.80 8.98 17.76
C GLU A 83 9.35 8.05 16.64
N SER A 84 8.87 8.60 15.52
CA SER A 84 8.40 7.83 14.38
C SER A 84 9.55 7.25 13.57
N GLN A 85 9.45 5.96 13.22
CA GLN A 85 10.40 5.28 12.34
C GLN A 85 10.21 5.61 10.85
N VAL A 86 9.09 6.23 10.48
CA VAL A 86 8.73 6.53 9.09
C VAL A 86 8.21 7.96 8.94
N PRO A 87 8.32 8.57 7.74
CA PRO A 87 7.77 9.90 7.49
C PRO A 87 6.27 9.99 7.76
N LEU A 88 5.83 11.09 8.34
CA LEU A 88 4.45 11.32 8.71
C LEU A 88 3.73 12.26 7.74
N ILE A 89 2.48 11.94 7.45
CA ILE A 89 1.56 12.75 6.65
C ILE A 89 0.51 13.34 7.59
N ALA A 90 0.50 14.66 7.75
CA ALA A 90 -0.53 15.34 8.51
C ALA A 90 -1.82 15.48 7.68
N ASP A 91 -2.92 14.96 8.22
CA ASP A 91 -4.23 15.01 7.57
C ASP A 91 -5.03 16.22 8.07
N ILE A 92 -5.17 17.22 7.22
CA ILE A 92 -5.79 18.51 7.53
C ILE A 92 -7.13 18.60 6.78
N HIS A 93 -8.22 18.85 7.50
CA HIS A 93 -9.56 18.89 6.91
C HIS A 93 -10.05 20.32 6.61
N PHE A 94 -10.04 21.23 7.59
CA PHE A 94 -10.70 22.53 7.46
C PHE A 94 -9.83 23.75 7.82
N HIS A 95 -8.87 23.59 8.71
CA HIS A 95 -8.15 24.73 9.27
C HIS A 95 -6.73 24.85 8.70
N TYR A 96 -6.51 25.81 7.80
CA TYR A 96 -5.21 26.05 7.19
C TYR A 96 -4.07 26.24 8.20
N LYS A 97 -4.34 26.85 9.38
CA LYS A 97 -3.35 27.01 10.45
C LYS A 97 -2.82 25.66 10.96
N ARG A 98 -3.67 24.62 10.97
CA ARG A 98 -3.22 23.26 11.35
C ARG A 98 -2.21 22.70 10.34
N ALA A 99 -2.35 23.07 9.06
CA ALA A 99 -1.37 22.67 8.04
C ALA A 99 0.00 23.36 8.29
N ILE A 100 -0.01 24.64 8.62
CA ILE A 100 1.21 25.41 8.94
C ILE A 100 1.89 24.82 10.18
N GLU A 101 1.15 24.66 11.27
CA GLU A 101 1.67 24.07 12.52
C GLU A 101 2.20 22.63 12.32
N ALA A 102 1.54 21.83 11.50
CA ALA A 102 2.01 20.47 11.20
C ALA A 102 3.32 20.49 10.38
N ALA A 103 3.47 21.43 9.44
CA ALA A 103 4.72 21.62 8.70
C ALA A 103 5.86 22.05 9.64
N GLU A 104 5.62 23.01 10.51
CA GLU A 104 6.55 23.48 11.56
C GLU A 104 6.94 22.34 12.52
N ALA A 105 6.00 21.44 12.81
CA ALA A 105 6.24 20.25 13.64
C ALA A 105 7.07 19.15 12.95
N GLY A 106 7.38 19.29 11.65
CA GLY A 106 8.20 18.34 10.90
C GLY A 106 7.42 17.27 10.14
N ALA A 107 6.13 17.49 9.86
CA ALA A 107 5.39 16.60 8.97
C ALA A 107 6.05 16.58 7.58
N ALA A 108 6.23 15.38 7.01
CA ALA A 108 6.84 15.20 5.69
C ALA A 108 5.89 15.50 4.52
N CYS A 109 4.59 15.46 4.79
CA CYS A 109 3.55 15.73 3.80
C CYS A 109 2.30 16.29 4.47
N LEU A 110 1.67 17.25 3.83
CA LEU A 110 0.38 17.80 4.23
C LEU A 110 -0.71 17.22 3.32
N ARG A 111 -1.65 16.47 3.87
CA ARG A 111 -2.84 16.07 3.11
C ARG A 111 -3.91 17.13 3.30
N ILE A 112 -4.28 17.75 2.23
CA ILE A 112 -5.33 18.78 2.19
C ILE A 112 -6.33 18.51 1.07
N ASN A 113 -7.53 19.05 1.22
CA ASN A 113 -8.42 19.34 0.11
C ASN A 113 -8.46 20.87 -0.01
N PRO A 114 -7.82 21.48 -1.03
CA PRO A 114 -7.76 22.92 -1.15
C PRO A 114 -9.15 23.61 -1.14
N GLY A 115 -10.18 22.93 -1.66
CA GLY A 115 -11.56 23.40 -1.60
C GLY A 115 -12.13 23.58 -0.17
N ASN A 116 -11.58 22.86 0.82
CA ASN A 116 -12.01 22.95 2.21
C ASN A 116 -11.15 23.88 3.08
N ILE A 117 -9.96 24.26 2.59
CA ILE A 117 -8.99 25.09 3.32
C ILE A 117 -9.44 26.57 3.35
N GLY A 118 -10.20 27.00 2.32
CA GLY A 118 -10.77 28.33 2.25
C GLY A 118 -10.22 29.19 1.11
N SER A 119 -9.97 30.49 1.35
CA SER A 119 -9.57 31.44 0.32
C SER A 119 -8.18 31.12 -0.30
N SER A 120 -7.94 31.65 -1.50
CA SER A 120 -6.66 31.55 -2.21
C SER A 120 -5.48 32.00 -1.36
N ASP A 121 -5.63 33.03 -0.53
CA ASP A 121 -4.57 33.52 0.33
C ASP A 121 -4.19 32.52 1.42
N ARG A 122 -5.17 31.82 2.01
CA ARG A 122 -4.92 30.75 2.98
C ARG A 122 -4.18 29.57 2.35
N ILE A 123 -4.53 29.24 1.11
CA ILE A 123 -3.83 28.19 0.36
C ILE A 123 -2.38 28.59 0.11
N LYS A 124 -2.11 29.87 -0.24
CA LYS A 124 -0.76 30.40 -0.40
C LYS A 124 0.07 30.31 0.89
N GLU A 125 -0.53 30.60 2.04
CA GLU A 125 0.15 30.44 3.34
C GLU A 125 0.54 28.98 3.60
N VAL A 126 -0.34 28.03 3.31
CA VAL A 126 -0.04 26.59 3.42
C VAL A 126 1.08 26.19 2.47
N ILE A 127 1.03 26.65 1.21
CA ILE A 127 2.09 26.36 0.22
C ILE A 127 3.42 26.95 0.68
N LYS A 128 3.41 28.18 1.22
CA LYS A 128 4.62 28.81 1.77
C LYS A 128 5.20 27.97 2.90
N ALA A 129 4.38 27.59 3.88
CA ALA A 129 4.83 26.73 4.98
C ALA A 129 5.38 25.38 4.47
N ALA A 130 4.74 24.78 3.48
CA ALA A 130 5.23 23.54 2.87
C ALA A 130 6.61 23.73 2.20
N LYS A 131 6.84 24.86 1.51
CA LYS A 131 8.15 25.21 0.93
C LYS A 131 9.21 25.42 2.00
N ASP A 132 8.89 26.23 3.01
CA ASP A 132 9.81 26.63 4.06
C ASP A 132 10.29 25.43 4.91
N HIS A 133 9.43 24.40 5.08
CA HIS A 133 9.72 23.20 5.86
C HIS A 133 9.98 21.94 5.01
N GLY A 134 10.07 22.06 3.70
CA GLY A 134 10.37 20.93 2.80
C GLY A 134 9.28 19.85 2.73
N CYS A 135 8.03 20.20 3.08
CA CYS A 135 6.92 19.28 3.01
C CYS A 135 6.42 19.08 1.58
N SER A 136 6.01 17.87 1.23
CA SER A 136 5.17 17.66 0.06
C SER A 136 3.70 17.93 0.38
N ILE A 137 2.88 18.13 -0.66
CA ILE A 137 1.42 18.27 -0.50
C ILE A 137 0.73 17.08 -1.19
N ARG A 138 -0.29 16.50 -0.54
CA ARG A 138 -1.21 15.58 -1.18
C ARG A 138 -2.58 16.22 -1.33
N ILE A 139 -2.98 16.44 -2.58
CA ILE A 139 -4.36 16.79 -2.93
C ILE A 139 -5.24 15.55 -2.74
N GLY A 140 -6.31 15.70 -1.95
CA GLY A 140 -7.24 14.58 -1.69
C GLY A 140 -8.66 14.93 -2.10
N VAL A 141 -9.06 14.57 -3.31
CA VAL A 141 -10.45 14.66 -3.77
C VAL A 141 -11.18 13.39 -3.38
N ASN A 142 -12.39 13.54 -2.84
CA ASN A 142 -13.29 12.43 -2.55
C ASN A 142 -14.66 12.70 -3.21
N GLY A 143 -15.23 11.69 -3.86
CA GLY A 143 -16.54 11.81 -4.51
C GLY A 143 -17.66 12.25 -3.56
N GLY A 144 -17.60 11.84 -2.28
CA GLY A 144 -18.58 12.25 -1.26
C GLY A 144 -18.42 13.67 -0.71
N SER A 145 -17.41 14.45 -1.14
CA SER A 145 -17.14 15.82 -0.66
C SER A 145 -16.63 16.73 -1.77
N LEU A 146 -17.23 16.60 -2.96
CA LEU A 146 -16.96 17.49 -4.09
C LEU A 146 -17.48 18.91 -3.82
N GLU A 147 -16.84 19.88 -4.46
CA GLU A 147 -17.22 21.28 -4.40
C GLU A 147 -18.62 21.50 -4.97
N LYS A 148 -19.41 22.37 -4.30
CA LYS A 148 -20.78 22.66 -4.69
C LYS A 148 -20.91 23.09 -6.16
N GLN A 149 -19.97 23.89 -6.65
CA GLN A 149 -19.99 24.34 -8.05
C GLN A 149 -19.86 23.19 -9.06
N LEU A 150 -19.10 22.16 -8.73
CA LEU A 150 -19.00 20.97 -9.58
C LEU A 150 -20.24 20.10 -9.47
N LEU A 151 -20.83 19.97 -8.28
CA LEU A 151 -22.10 19.27 -8.12
C LEU A 151 -23.24 19.99 -8.87
N ASP A 152 -23.29 21.33 -8.85
CA ASP A 152 -24.25 22.11 -9.63
C ASP A 152 -24.04 21.94 -11.14
N LYS A 153 -22.79 21.80 -11.60
CA LYS A 153 -22.43 21.60 -13.02
C LYS A 153 -22.76 20.21 -13.53
N TYR A 154 -22.43 19.18 -12.75
CA TYR A 154 -22.53 17.77 -13.19
C TYR A 154 -23.80 17.07 -12.68
N GLY A 155 -24.53 17.66 -11.74
CA GLY A 155 -25.75 17.11 -11.15
C GLY A 155 -25.50 16.07 -10.03
N GLU A 156 -24.43 15.29 -10.15
CA GLU A 156 -24.07 14.25 -9.19
C GLU A 156 -22.53 14.02 -9.14
N PRO A 157 -22.00 13.36 -8.10
CA PRO A 157 -20.62 12.91 -8.12
C PRO A 157 -20.39 11.93 -9.27
N CYS A 158 -19.47 12.27 -10.17
CA CYS A 158 -19.09 11.44 -11.31
C CYS A 158 -17.58 11.53 -11.57
N PRO A 159 -17.00 10.63 -12.38
CA PRO A 159 -15.57 10.65 -12.69
C PRO A 159 -15.08 12.01 -13.22
N ASP A 160 -15.81 12.61 -14.14
CA ASP A 160 -15.45 13.90 -14.75
C ASP A 160 -15.40 15.04 -13.74
N ALA A 161 -16.37 15.09 -12.80
CA ALA A 161 -16.40 16.07 -11.71
C ALA A 161 -15.18 15.88 -10.79
N MET A 162 -14.80 14.64 -10.50
CA MET A 162 -13.62 14.34 -9.66
C MET A 162 -12.30 14.69 -10.35
N ILE A 163 -12.20 14.46 -11.65
CA ILE A 163 -11.04 14.84 -12.47
C ILE A 163 -10.90 16.36 -12.51
N GLU A 164 -11.99 17.07 -12.82
CA GLU A 164 -12.00 18.54 -12.87
C GLU A 164 -11.62 19.15 -11.52
N SER A 165 -12.17 18.64 -10.42
CA SER A 165 -11.76 19.05 -9.07
C SER A 165 -10.26 18.86 -8.87
N GLY A 166 -9.75 17.69 -9.19
CA GLY A 166 -8.32 17.38 -9.07
C GLY A 166 -7.43 18.34 -9.87
N LEU A 167 -7.76 18.57 -11.12
CA LEU A 167 -7.01 19.46 -12.02
C LEU A 167 -7.08 20.93 -11.60
N ASN A 168 -8.22 21.39 -11.08
CA ASN A 168 -8.34 22.73 -10.52
C ASN A 168 -7.41 22.93 -9.32
N HIS A 169 -7.30 21.94 -8.44
CA HIS A 169 -6.39 22.00 -7.30
C HIS A 169 -4.92 21.88 -7.70
N ILE A 170 -4.59 21.09 -8.71
CA ILE A 170 -3.24 21.04 -9.29
C ILE A 170 -2.85 22.42 -9.81
N ARG A 171 -3.72 23.07 -10.58
CA ARG A 171 -3.47 24.42 -11.13
C ARG A 171 -3.14 25.43 -10.03
N ILE A 172 -3.87 25.41 -8.91
CA ILE A 172 -3.58 26.30 -7.78
C ILE A 172 -2.16 26.11 -7.24
N LEU A 173 -1.69 24.86 -7.13
CA LEU A 173 -0.33 24.58 -6.66
C LEU A 173 0.71 25.05 -7.69
N GLU A 174 0.50 24.77 -8.96
CA GLU A 174 1.42 25.13 -10.05
C GLU A 174 1.51 26.63 -10.29
N GLU A 175 0.40 27.37 -10.22
CA GLU A 175 0.36 28.85 -10.24
C GLU A 175 1.12 29.50 -9.08
N ASN A 176 1.36 28.76 -8.00
CA ASN A 176 2.19 29.18 -6.86
C ASN A 176 3.58 28.53 -6.88
N ASP A 177 4.07 28.06 -8.04
CA ASP A 177 5.39 27.45 -8.21
C ASP A 177 5.65 26.27 -7.24
N PHE A 178 4.64 25.45 -6.97
CA PHE A 178 4.77 24.29 -6.08
C PHE A 178 4.61 22.99 -6.86
N GLN A 179 5.70 22.25 -7.01
CA GLN A 179 5.75 21.00 -7.80
C GLN A 179 5.87 19.74 -6.94
N ASN A 180 6.17 19.87 -5.63
CA ASN A 180 6.34 18.73 -4.72
C ASN A 180 4.99 18.22 -4.20
N TYR A 181 4.11 17.78 -5.10
CA TYR A 181 2.77 17.30 -4.75
C TYR A 181 2.41 15.99 -5.44
N LYS A 182 1.49 15.26 -4.82
CA LYS A 182 0.81 14.08 -5.34
C LYS A 182 -0.70 14.24 -5.19
N ILE A 183 -1.48 13.46 -5.96
CA ILE A 183 -2.93 13.60 -6.00
C ILE A 183 -3.65 12.26 -5.77
N SER A 184 -4.83 12.33 -5.19
CA SER A 184 -5.76 11.20 -5.10
C SER A 184 -7.18 11.64 -5.43
N VAL A 185 -7.91 10.81 -6.19
CA VAL A 185 -9.34 10.93 -6.45
C VAL A 185 -10.00 9.64 -6.03
N LYS A 186 -10.77 9.68 -4.94
CA LYS A 186 -11.31 8.48 -4.29
C LYS A 186 -12.82 8.48 -4.27
N ALA A 187 -13.40 7.32 -4.50
CA ALA A 187 -14.80 7.04 -4.25
C ALA A 187 -14.95 5.69 -3.54
N SER A 188 -16.11 5.42 -2.97
CA SER A 188 -16.49 4.12 -2.42
C SER A 188 -16.91 3.12 -3.50
N ASP A 189 -17.35 3.63 -4.64
CA ASP A 189 -17.62 2.85 -5.84
C ASP A 189 -16.32 2.59 -6.62
N VAL A 190 -16.08 1.32 -6.96
CA VAL A 190 -14.85 0.88 -7.63
C VAL A 190 -14.79 1.37 -9.07
N PHE A 191 -15.90 1.37 -9.79
CA PHE A 191 -15.95 1.81 -11.18
C PHE A 191 -15.72 3.32 -11.29
N MET A 192 -16.39 4.09 -10.43
CA MET A 192 -16.19 5.53 -10.35
C MET A 192 -14.74 5.88 -10.03
N SER A 193 -14.16 5.23 -9.02
CA SER A 193 -12.75 5.41 -8.67
C SER A 193 -11.82 5.07 -9.83
N ALA A 194 -12.02 3.91 -10.47
CA ALA A 194 -11.18 3.48 -11.57
C ALA A 194 -11.23 4.47 -12.74
N ALA A 195 -12.42 4.88 -13.17
CA ALA A 195 -12.61 5.85 -14.25
C ALA A 195 -11.97 7.21 -13.92
N ALA A 196 -12.18 7.73 -12.68
CA ALA A 196 -11.58 8.99 -12.26
C ALA A 196 -10.05 8.94 -12.25
N TYR A 197 -9.45 7.84 -11.75
CA TYR A 197 -7.99 7.67 -11.77
C TYR A 197 -7.42 7.52 -13.18
N GLN A 198 -8.12 6.83 -14.08
CA GLN A 198 -7.71 6.70 -15.48
C GLN A 198 -7.65 8.06 -16.19
N GLY A 199 -8.74 8.82 -16.13
CA GLY A 199 -8.78 10.15 -16.74
C GLY A 199 -7.77 11.12 -16.11
N LEU A 200 -7.58 11.05 -14.79
CA LEU A 200 -6.56 11.84 -14.12
C LEU A 200 -5.13 11.44 -14.57
N ALA A 201 -4.87 10.15 -14.74
CA ALA A 201 -3.58 9.64 -15.19
C ALA A 201 -3.19 10.09 -16.59
N GLU A 202 -4.17 10.35 -17.45
CA GLU A 202 -3.98 10.91 -18.80
C GLU A 202 -3.75 12.42 -18.76
N ALA A 203 -4.36 13.12 -17.79
CA ALA A 203 -4.39 14.57 -17.73
C ALA A 203 -3.20 15.22 -17.01
N THR A 204 -2.44 14.48 -16.21
CA THR A 204 -1.30 15.02 -15.44
C THR A 204 -0.18 14.01 -15.28
N ASP A 205 1.06 14.48 -15.11
CA ASP A 205 2.24 13.66 -14.74
C ASP A 205 2.46 13.59 -13.22
N ALA A 206 1.61 14.23 -12.41
CA ALA A 206 1.71 14.17 -10.96
C ALA A 206 1.63 12.72 -10.46
N PRO A 207 2.39 12.35 -9.41
CA PRO A 207 2.27 11.05 -8.78
C PRO A 207 0.87 10.83 -8.22
N ILE A 208 0.35 9.63 -8.43
CA ILE A 208 -1.02 9.27 -8.03
C ILE A 208 -1.00 8.39 -6.79
N HIS A 209 -1.74 8.80 -5.77
CA HIS A 209 -2.01 8.02 -4.57
C HIS A 209 -3.33 7.27 -4.71
N LEU A 210 -3.26 5.96 -4.86
CA LEU A 210 -4.43 5.11 -5.01
C LEU A 210 -5.12 4.79 -3.68
N GLY A 211 -6.41 4.60 -3.75
CA GLY A 211 -7.21 4.07 -2.64
C GLY A 211 -8.68 4.00 -3.01
N ILE A 212 -9.36 2.99 -2.48
CA ILE A 212 -10.82 2.94 -2.45
C ILE A 212 -11.22 3.41 -1.05
N THR A 213 -12.06 4.43 -0.96
CA THR A 213 -12.52 4.93 0.34
C THR A 213 -13.69 4.08 0.84
N GLU A 214 -13.83 3.97 2.18
CA GLU A 214 -14.97 3.29 2.82
C GLU A 214 -15.18 1.86 2.27
N ALA A 215 -14.08 1.13 2.13
CA ALA A 215 -14.13 -0.20 1.50
C ALA A 215 -14.86 -1.24 2.34
N GLY A 216 -14.95 -1.06 3.66
CA GLY A 216 -15.63 -1.97 4.58
C GLY A 216 -14.71 -2.73 5.52
N GLY A 217 -15.23 -3.80 6.14
CA GLY A 217 -14.48 -4.65 7.06
C GLY A 217 -13.38 -5.46 6.37
N LEU A 218 -12.59 -6.20 7.17
CA LEU A 218 -11.38 -6.88 6.71
C LEU A 218 -11.59 -7.68 5.41
N THR A 219 -12.53 -8.60 5.36
CA THR A 219 -12.75 -9.46 4.19
C THR A 219 -13.29 -8.68 2.99
N SER A 220 -14.43 -8.00 3.16
CA SER A 220 -15.10 -7.28 2.05
C SER A 220 -14.26 -6.10 1.56
N GLY A 221 -13.63 -5.37 2.47
CA GLY A 221 -12.76 -4.25 2.15
C GLY A 221 -11.48 -4.67 1.43
N THR A 222 -10.91 -5.83 1.80
CA THR A 222 -9.76 -6.43 1.09
C THR A 222 -10.14 -6.78 -0.35
N ILE A 223 -11.28 -7.45 -0.56
CA ILE A 223 -11.72 -7.82 -1.90
C ILE A 223 -11.96 -6.57 -2.75
N LYS A 224 -12.70 -5.59 -2.22
CA LYS A 224 -13.00 -4.34 -2.91
C LYS A 224 -11.72 -3.55 -3.28
N SER A 225 -10.78 -3.47 -2.34
CA SER A 225 -9.49 -2.83 -2.56
C SER A 225 -8.63 -3.59 -3.57
N ALA A 226 -8.58 -4.91 -3.50
CA ALA A 226 -7.84 -5.74 -4.44
C ALA A 226 -8.36 -5.59 -5.87
N ILE A 227 -9.69 -5.53 -6.06
CA ILE A 227 -10.28 -5.29 -7.38
C ILE A 227 -9.94 -3.88 -7.89
N GLY A 228 -10.20 -2.85 -7.09
CA GLY A 228 -10.02 -1.46 -7.51
C GLY A 228 -8.56 -1.06 -7.70
N LEU A 229 -7.71 -1.32 -6.71
CA LEU A 229 -6.27 -1.02 -6.79
C LEU A 229 -5.57 -1.96 -7.76
N GLY A 230 -5.93 -3.25 -7.77
CA GLY A 230 -5.35 -4.25 -8.66
C GLY A 230 -5.58 -3.91 -10.13
N ASN A 231 -6.79 -3.49 -10.50
CA ASN A 231 -7.09 -3.03 -11.86
C ASN A 231 -6.21 -1.84 -12.27
N LEU A 232 -6.14 -0.81 -11.45
CA LEU A 232 -5.33 0.39 -11.75
C LEU A 232 -3.85 0.08 -11.84
N LEU A 233 -3.32 -0.68 -10.87
CA LEU A 233 -1.92 -1.11 -10.86
C LEU A 233 -1.58 -1.98 -12.08
N TRP A 234 -2.48 -2.87 -12.50
CA TRP A 234 -2.31 -3.66 -13.72
C TRP A 234 -2.21 -2.79 -14.97
N MET A 235 -2.93 -1.67 -15.01
CA MET A 235 -2.84 -0.67 -16.07
C MET A 235 -1.58 0.22 -15.97
N GLY A 236 -0.76 0.04 -14.95
CA GLY A 236 0.43 0.84 -14.69
C GLY A 236 0.17 2.17 -13.97
N ILE A 237 -1.03 2.37 -13.44
CA ILE A 237 -1.44 3.59 -12.73
C ILE A 237 -1.22 3.40 -11.23
N GLY A 238 -0.51 4.35 -10.60
CA GLY A 238 -0.31 4.41 -9.15
C GLY A 238 1.14 4.42 -8.72
N ASP A 239 1.47 5.34 -7.84
CA ASP A 239 2.82 5.57 -7.32
C ASP A 239 2.89 5.34 -5.81
N THR A 240 1.77 5.42 -5.13
CA THR A 240 1.58 5.07 -3.71
C THR A 240 0.15 4.61 -3.50
N LEU A 241 -0.10 3.80 -2.50
CA LEU A 241 -1.43 3.28 -2.20
C LEU A 241 -1.75 3.27 -0.70
N ARG A 242 -3.05 3.30 -0.38
CA ARG A 242 -3.59 2.95 0.92
C ARG A 242 -4.83 2.07 0.76
N VAL A 243 -4.81 0.94 1.41
CA VAL A 243 -6.00 0.12 1.66
C VAL A 243 -6.76 0.73 2.84
N SER A 244 -8.08 0.89 2.75
CA SER A 244 -8.91 1.45 3.82
C SER A 244 -9.83 0.37 4.37
N LEU A 245 -9.61 -0.04 5.61
CA LEU A 245 -10.37 -1.11 6.27
C LEU A 245 -10.94 -0.63 7.59
N SER A 246 -12.13 -1.15 7.95
CA SER A 246 -12.61 -1.10 9.32
C SER A 246 -11.95 -2.23 10.13
N ALA A 247 -10.62 -2.12 10.33
CA ALA A 247 -9.75 -3.08 10.99
C ALA A 247 -8.50 -2.38 11.53
N ASP A 248 -7.59 -3.14 12.15
CA ASP A 248 -6.29 -2.62 12.60
C ASP A 248 -5.49 -2.06 11.40
N PRO A 249 -4.87 -0.86 11.52
CA PRO A 249 -4.05 -0.28 10.44
C PRO A 249 -2.90 -1.17 9.95
N VAL A 250 -2.39 -2.07 10.76
CA VAL A 250 -1.39 -3.08 10.36
C VAL A 250 -1.94 -4.00 9.26
N GLU A 251 -3.22 -4.37 9.35
CA GLU A 251 -3.87 -5.20 8.32
C GLU A 251 -3.98 -4.46 6.98
N GLU A 252 -4.20 -3.14 6.98
CA GLU A 252 -4.17 -2.32 5.76
C GLU A 252 -2.82 -2.42 5.04
N VAL A 253 -1.72 -2.41 5.81
CA VAL A 253 -0.35 -2.54 5.27
C VAL A 253 -0.13 -3.93 4.67
N LYS A 254 -0.51 -4.98 5.40
CA LYS A 254 -0.40 -6.37 4.92
C LYS A 254 -1.16 -6.56 3.61
N VAL A 255 -2.41 -6.15 3.55
CA VAL A 255 -3.24 -6.23 2.33
C VAL A 255 -2.64 -5.42 1.18
N GLY A 256 -2.10 -4.23 1.46
CA GLY A 256 -1.40 -3.42 0.46
C GLY A 256 -0.22 -4.16 -0.17
N PHE A 257 0.60 -4.82 0.64
CA PHE A 257 1.70 -5.65 0.15
C PHE A 257 1.24 -6.90 -0.58
N GLU A 258 0.16 -7.56 -0.13
CA GLU A 258 -0.39 -8.72 -0.84
C GLU A 258 -0.87 -8.36 -2.26
N ILE A 259 -1.51 -7.19 -2.42
CA ILE A 259 -1.91 -6.68 -3.75
C ILE A 259 -0.67 -6.45 -4.63
N LEU A 260 0.35 -5.76 -4.12
CA LEU A 260 1.57 -5.47 -4.87
C LEU A 260 2.36 -6.74 -5.21
N LYS A 261 2.44 -7.67 -4.28
CA LYS A 261 3.11 -8.98 -4.43
C LYS A 261 2.42 -9.84 -5.48
N SER A 262 1.08 -9.90 -5.45
CA SER A 262 0.28 -10.65 -6.44
C SER A 262 0.47 -10.15 -7.87
N LEU A 263 0.78 -8.87 -8.05
CA LEU A 263 1.07 -8.24 -9.34
C LEU A 263 2.57 -8.23 -9.71
N GLY A 264 3.44 -8.74 -8.84
CA GLY A 264 4.89 -8.71 -9.06
C GLY A 264 5.50 -7.31 -9.04
N LEU A 265 4.80 -6.31 -8.48
CA LEU A 265 5.24 -4.91 -8.46
C LEU A 265 6.17 -4.59 -7.29
N ARG A 266 5.92 -5.21 -6.14
CA ARG A 266 6.77 -5.08 -4.96
C ARG A 266 6.59 -6.30 -4.07
N HIS A 267 7.70 -6.83 -3.57
CA HIS A 267 7.71 -8.02 -2.73
C HIS A 267 8.23 -7.69 -1.33
N ARG A 268 7.58 -8.27 -0.32
CA ARG A 268 8.03 -8.27 1.07
C ARG A 268 7.61 -9.59 1.71
N GLY A 269 8.55 -10.23 2.40
CA GLY A 269 8.28 -11.46 3.11
C GLY A 269 8.09 -12.69 2.22
N VAL A 270 7.60 -13.74 2.81
CA VAL A 270 7.42 -15.05 2.16
C VAL A 270 6.11 -15.07 1.37
N ASN A 271 6.18 -15.37 0.10
CA ASN A 271 5.01 -15.65 -0.73
C ASN A 271 4.68 -17.14 -0.64
N ILE A 272 3.62 -17.48 0.09
CA ILE A 272 3.20 -18.87 0.26
C ILE A 272 2.23 -19.25 -0.87
N ILE A 273 2.63 -20.24 -1.66
CA ILE A 273 1.83 -20.84 -2.73
C ILE A 273 1.29 -22.16 -2.20
N SER A 274 -0.01 -22.28 -2.06
CA SER A 274 -0.63 -23.48 -1.49
C SER A 274 -1.79 -23.99 -2.35
N CYS A 275 -2.01 -25.29 -2.33
CA CYS A 275 -3.18 -25.88 -2.99
C CYS A 275 -4.45 -25.71 -2.11
N PRO A 276 -5.66 -25.70 -2.72
CA PRO A 276 -6.92 -25.49 -1.98
C PRO A 276 -7.33 -26.69 -1.12
N SER A 277 -6.45 -27.70 -0.97
CA SER A 277 -6.73 -28.96 -0.28
C SER A 277 -7.78 -29.82 -1.01
N CYS A 278 -7.62 -31.13 -1.00
CA CYS A 278 -8.57 -32.09 -1.56
C CYS A 278 -8.33 -33.50 -0.99
N ALA A 279 -9.13 -34.48 -1.38
CA ALA A 279 -9.01 -35.86 -0.90
C ALA A 279 -7.65 -36.55 -1.19
N ARG A 280 -6.81 -35.98 -2.06
CA ARG A 280 -5.45 -36.47 -2.36
C ARG A 280 -4.37 -35.95 -1.40
N GLN A 281 -4.70 -35.04 -0.46
CA GLN A 281 -3.72 -34.48 0.45
C GLN A 281 -3.09 -35.54 1.36
N GLY A 282 -1.79 -35.49 1.52
CA GLY A 282 -1.03 -36.36 2.44
C GLY A 282 -0.88 -35.77 3.86
N PHE A 283 -1.33 -34.53 4.08
CA PHE A 283 -1.32 -33.83 5.36
C PHE A 283 -2.37 -32.71 5.36
N ASP A 284 -2.68 -32.14 6.52
CA ASP A 284 -3.62 -31.02 6.65
C ASP A 284 -2.99 -29.72 6.14
N VAL A 285 -3.23 -29.40 4.86
CA VAL A 285 -2.68 -28.22 4.18
C VAL A 285 -3.20 -26.92 4.82
N ILE A 286 -4.47 -26.86 5.17
CA ILE A 286 -5.11 -25.64 5.71
C ILE A 286 -4.47 -25.25 7.03
N LYS A 287 -4.37 -26.20 7.96
CA LYS A 287 -3.72 -25.98 9.26
C LYS A 287 -2.25 -25.62 9.11
N THR A 288 -1.53 -26.34 8.25
CA THR A 288 -0.11 -26.13 7.98
C THR A 288 0.18 -24.73 7.43
N VAL A 289 -0.59 -24.28 6.44
CA VAL A 289 -0.41 -22.95 5.83
C VAL A 289 -0.66 -21.86 6.88
N SER A 290 -1.78 -21.94 7.61
CA SER A 290 -2.09 -20.96 8.66
C SER A 290 -1.02 -20.89 9.77
N GLU A 291 -0.39 -22.02 10.10
CA GLU A 291 0.70 -22.06 11.07
C GLU A 291 2.00 -21.46 10.49
N LEU A 292 2.33 -21.77 9.24
CA LEU A 292 3.49 -21.21 8.55
C LEU A 292 3.37 -19.71 8.34
N GLU A 293 2.20 -19.19 7.93
CA GLU A 293 1.96 -17.76 7.80
C GLU A 293 2.30 -17.00 9.09
N LYS A 294 1.86 -17.51 10.24
CA LYS A 294 2.16 -16.91 11.55
C LYS A 294 3.65 -17.01 11.92
N LYS A 295 4.25 -18.19 11.74
CA LYS A 295 5.66 -18.43 12.13
C LYS A 295 6.64 -17.68 11.22
N LEU A 296 6.27 -17.37 9.98
CA LEU A 296 7.13 -16.71 8.99
C LEU A 296 6.87 -15.20 8.85
N GLU A 297 5.95 -14.62 9.61
CA GLU A 297 5.60 -13.19 9.55
C GLU A 297 6.82 -12.26 9.80
N HIS A 298 7.77 -12.72 10.62
CA HIS A 298 8.99 -11.96 10.92
C HIS A 298 9.98 -11.88 9.74
N ILE A 299 9.87 -12.75 8.74
CA ILE A 299 10.74 -12.76 7.56
C ILE A 299 10.35 -11.61 6.63
N LYS A 300 11.27 -10.67 6.41
CA LYS A 300 11.08 -9.50 5.52
C LYS A 300 11.66 -9.71 4.13
N THR A 301 12.55 -10.68 3.99
CA THR A 301 13.23 -11.02 2.73
C THR A 301 12.23 -11.56 1.71
N PRO A 302 12.16 -10.98 0.50
CA PRO A 302 11.33 -11.50 -0.58
C PRO A 302 11.76 -12.90 -0.99
N MET A 303 10.89 -13.89 -0.83
CA MET A 303 11.10 -15.26 -1.26
C MET A 303 9.78 -16.01 -1.43
N SER A 304 9.84 -17.19 -2.05
CA SER A 304 8.68 -18.03 -2.33
C SER A 304 8.75 -19.36 -1.60
N LEU A 305 7.58 -19.82 -1.12
CA LEU A 305 7.40 -21.10 -0.44
C LEU A 305 6.19 -21.83 -1.03
N SER A 306 6.36 -23.05 -1.53
CA SER A 306 5.22 -23.87 -1.96
C SER A 306 4.87 -24.94 -0.94
N ILE A 307 3.59 -25.07 -0.60
CA ILE A 307 3.02 -26.06 0.33
C ILE A 307 1.88 -26.77 -0.39
N ILE A 308 2.17 -27.91 -0.98
CA ILE A 308 1.23 -28.64 -1.81
C ILE A 308 0.96 -30.03 -1.24
N GLY A 309 -0.31 -30.34 -1.01
CA GLY A 309 -0.75 -31.55 -0.29
C GLY A 309 -0.49 -32.87 -1.00
N CYS A 310 -0.18 -32.90 -2.30
CA CYS A 310 -0.02 -34.15 -3.04
C CYS A 310 1.02 -34.04 -4.18
N VAL A 311 1.43 -35.21 -4.69
CA VAL A 311 2.44 -35.32 -5.75
C VAL A 311 1.96 -34.88 -7.14
N VAL A 312 0.67 -34.59 -7.34
CA VAL A 312 0.14 -34.23 -8.67
C VAL A 312 0.67 -32.87 -9.14
N ASN A 313 0.47 -31.82 -8.34
CA ASN A 313 0.96 -30.47 -8.65
C ASN A 313 2.21 -30.09 -7.85
N GLY A 314 2.46 -30.81 -6.74
CA GLY A 314 3.52 -30.47 -5.80
C GLY A 314 4.91 -30.33 -6.41
N PRO A 315 5.40 -31.33 -7.17
CA PRO A 315 6.73 -31.22 -7.77
C PRO A 315 6.86 -30.02 -8.71
N GLY A 316 5.85 -29.75 -9.55
CA GLY A 316 5.86 -28.63 -10.48
C GLY A 316 5.94 -27.27 -9.78
N GLU A 317 5.12 -27.05 -8.76
CA GLU A 317 5.15 -25.81 -7.97
C GLU A 317 6.46 -25.67 -7.18
N ALA A 318 6.94 -26.75 -6.58
CA ALA A 318 8.16 -26.73 -5.78
C ALA A 318 9.43 -26.44 -6.60
N LEU A 319 9.46 -26.82 -7.88
CA LEU A 319 10.55 -26.47 -8.81
C LEU A 319 10.67 -24.97 -9.09
N MET A 320 9.57 -24.24 -8.90
CA MET A 320 9.47 -22.79 -9.19
C MET A 320 9.65 -21.92 -7.95
N THR A 321 9.92 -22.50 -6.78
CA THR A 321 9.99 -21.80 -5.49
C THR A 321 11.35 -21.93 -4.80
N ASP A 322 11.65 -21.00 -3.90
CA ASP A 322 12.89 -21.00 -3.11
C ASP A 322 12.94 -22.19 -2.14
N VAL A 323 11.82 -22.47 -1.50
CA VAL A 323 11.60 -23.63 -0.63
C VAL A 323 10.26 -24.26 -1.00
N GLY A 324 10.18 -25.58 -1.02
CA GLY A 324 8.93 -26.29 -1.31
C GLY A 324 8.75 -27.52 -0.46
N PHE A 325 7.48 -27.83 -0.16
CA PHE A 325 7.09 -29.11 0.43
C PHE A 325 5.91 -29.71 -0.33
N THR A 326 6.07 -30.97 -0.67
CA THR A 326 5.06 -31.76 -1.38
C THR A 326 4.66 -32.95 -0.55
N GLY A 327 3.37 -33.08 -0.22
CA GLY A 327 2.85 -34.23 0.48
C GLY A 327 3.01 -35.53 -0.34
N GLY A 328 3.45 -36.56 0.34
CA GLY A 328 3.56 -37.91 -0.21
C GLY A 328 2.61 -38.88 0.49
N GLY A 329 2.73 -40.18 0.20
CA GLY A 329 2.08 -41.23 0.95
C GLY A 329 2.78 -41.55 2.27
N ALA A 330 2.11 -42.35 3.13
CA ALA A 330 2.70 -42.91 4.36
C ALA A 330 3.24 -41.88 5.38
N GLY A 331 2.56 -40.74 5.57
CA GLY A 331 2.87 -39.78 6.62
C GLY A 331 4.16 -38.96 6.43
N SER A 332 4.70 -38.95 5.21
CA SER A 332 5.93 -38.18 4.87
C SER A 332 5.77 -37.40 3.57
N GLY A 333 6.58 -36.37 3.36
CA GLY A 333 6.63 -35.57 2.15
C GLY A 333 8.03 -35.25 1.70
N MET A 334 8.15 -34.67 0.50
CA MET A 334 9.40 -34.29 -0.13
C MET A 334 9.65 -32.80 0.06
N VAL A 335 10.81 -32.46 0.58
CA VAL A 335 11.33 -31.10 0.66
C VAL A 335 12.07 -30.74 -0.62
N TYR A 336 11.92 -29.51 -1.06
CA TYR A 336 12.63 -28.92 -2.19
C TYR A 336 13.39 -27.69 -1.74
N TRP A 337 14.62 -27.55 -2.23
CA TRP A 337 15.52 -26.42 -1.96
C TRP A 337 15.97 -25.78 -3.26
N ALA A 338 15.68 -24.49 -3.42
CA ALA A 338 16.05 -23.73 -4.63
C ALA A 338 15.65 -24.46 -5.94
N GLY A 339 14.44 -24.97 -6.01
CA GLY A 339 13.89 -25.69 -7.17
C GLY A 339 14.42 -27.11 -7.38
N LYS A 340 15.06 -27.72 -6.41
CA LYS A 340 15.58 -29.12 -6.51
C LYS A 340 15.04 -29.96 -5.37
N GLN A 341 14.77 -31.22 -5.66
CA GLN A 341 14.48 -32.21 -4.61
C GLN A 341 15.67 -32.31 -3.67
N ASP A 342 15.39 -32.30 -2.35
CA ASP A 342 16.43 -32.36 -1.34
C ASP A 342 16.27 -33.64 -0.49
N HIS A 343 15.31 -33.70 0.42
CA HIS A 343 15.12 -34.86 1.28
C HIS A 343 13.64 -35.08 1.64
N LYS A 344 13.35 -36.24 2.21
CA LYS A 344 12.04 -36.57 2.77
C LYS A 344 11.99 -36.24 4.26
N ILE A 345 10.82 -35.81 4.73
CA ILE A 345 10.57 -35.56 6.15
C ILE A 345 9.17 -36.04 6.55
N GLU A 346 9.02 -36.45 7.80
CA GLU A 346 7.74 -36.80 8.40
C GLU A 346 6.85 -35.55 8.51
N ASN A 347 5.56 -35.71 8.25
CA ASN A 347 4.61 -34.59 8.28
C ASN A 347 4.55 -33.87 9.65
N GLU A 348 4.71 -34.60 10.74
CA GLU A 348 4.71 -34.05 12.11
C GLU A 348 5.85 -33.07 12.38
N LYS A 349 7.00 -33.25 11.72
CA LYS A 349 8.19 -32.42 11.87
C LYS A 349 8.30 -31.32 10.81
N MET A 350 7.39 -31.34 9.81
CA MET A 350 7.51 -30.54 8.61
C MET A 350 7.49 -29.03 8.88
N VAL A 351 6.55 -28.54 9.67
CA VAL A 351 6.38 -27.10 9.91
C VAL A 351 7.65 -26.47 10.49
N ASP A 352 8.17 -27.02 11.58
CA ASP A 352 9.40 -26.48 12.22
C ASP A 352 10.63 -26.61 11.32
N HIS A 353 10.67 -27.67 10.52
CA HIS A 353 11.76 -27.85 9.56
C HIS A 353 11.70 -26.83 8.43
N ILE A 354 10.52 -26.60 7.83
CA ILE A 354 10.30 -25.59 6.78
C ILE A 354 10.62 -24.18 7.30
N VAL A 355 10.21 -23.83 8.52
CA VAL A 355 10.58 -22.55 9.14
C VAL A 355 12.10 -22.36 9.15
N LYS A 356 12.87 -23.36 9.65
CA LYS A 356 14.34 -23.31 9.65
C LYS A 356 14.94 -23.17 8.25
N LEU A 357 14.37 -23.85 7.26
CA LEU A 357 14.84 -23.73 5.87
C LEU A 357 14.56 -22.35 5.30
N VAL A 358 13.38 -21.80 5.54
CA VAL A 358 13.02 -20.45 5.11
C VAL A 358 13.93 -19.40 5.76
N GLU A 359 14.18 -19.50 7.06
CA GLU A 359 15.13 -18.62 7.76
C GLU A 359 16.55 -18.72 7.21
N LYS A 360 17.02 -19.94 6.92
CA LYS A 360 18.31 -20.16 6.27
C LYS A 360 18.35 -19.52 4.89
N ARG A 361 17.33 -19.77 4.08
CA ARG A 361 17.25 -19.23 2.71
C ARG A 361 17.18 -17.70 2.70
N SER A 362 16.42 -17.10 3.63
CA SER A 362 16.35 -15.65 3.82
C SER A 362 17.76 -15.06 4.04
N LYS A 363 18.54 -15.65 4.94
CA LYS A 363 19.92 -15.20 5.19
C LYS A 363 20.82 -15.31 3.96
N GLU A 364 20.70 -16.39 3.18
CA GLU A 364 21.47 -16.57 1.93
C GLU A 364 21.11 -15.54 0.86
N ILE A 365 19.82 -15.16 0.77
CA ILE A 365 19.36 -14.14 -0.18
C ILE A 365 19.87 -12.76 0.24
N ASP A 366 19.80 -12.42 1.52
CA ASP A 366 20.23 -11.11 2.02
C ASP A 366 21.76 -10.91 1.96
N GLN A 367 22.53 -11.99 2.07
CA GLN A 367 24.00 -11.96 1.90
C GLN A 367 24.44 -11.74 0.43
N LYS A 368 23.53 -11.97 -0.54
CA LYS A 368 23.82 -11.80 -1.97
C LYS A 368 23.41 -10.44 -2.55
N LYS A 369 22.72 -9.61 -1.74
CA LYS A 369 22.38 -8.23 -2.07
C LYS A 369 23.51 -7.27 -1.72
#